data_e1ccd59de4004b10048d817246c1848b
#
_entry.id   e1ccd59de4004b10048d817246c1848b
#
_cell.length_a   1.000
_cell.length_b   1.000
_cell.length_c   1.000
_cell.angle_alpha   90.00
_cell.angle_beta   90.00
_cell.angle_gamma   90.00
#
_symmetry.space_group_name_H-M   'P 1'
#
loop_
_entity.id
_entity.type
_entity.pdbx_description
1 polymer ?
#
loop_
_entity_poly.entity_id
_entity_poly.type
_entity_poly.pdbx_seq_one_letter_code
_entity_poly.pdbx_strand_id
1 'polypeptide(L)'
;MEELLYSALDLAAIISSMDLGCRAQANFLEQIWENERAFLWSGYRDNKRQMILDTSYWLTYFSDKPTIDAEFPMIQRDAQATGGELLTENYTSDYADLDLFFKSARLRILYGGGKDYIRLKRRTLMKRYGYKRMTPLLMEHFHRCIYFYHLQPFVRDRVECRIEDVDIDEMIIFRVI
;
A
#
# COMPACT_ATOMS: atom_id res chain seq x y z
N MET A 1 -12.04 -10.55 -1.21
CA MET A 1 -10.94 -10.20 -2.12
C MET A 1 -10.85 -8.69 -2.43
N GLU A 2 -11.97 -7.96 -2.40
CA GLU A 2 -11.95 -6.49 -2.58
C GLU A 2 -11.09 -5.77 -1.55
N GLU A 3 -11.05 -6.24 -0.32
CA GLU A 3 -10.23 -5.68 0.77
C GLU A 3 -8.72 -5.61 0.47
N LEU A 4 -8.22 -6.51 -0.37
CA LEU A 4 -6.82 -6.51 -0.78
C LEU A 4 -6.52 -5.55 -1.94
N LEU A 5 -7.53 -5.05 -2.65
CA LEU A 5 -7.35 -4.08 -3.72
C LEU A 5 -6.94 -2.71 -3.13
N TYR A 6 -6.17 -1.95 -3.90
CA TYR A 6 -5.78 -0.60 -3.50
C TYR A 6 -6.97 0.34 -3.56
N SER A 7 -7.34 0.90 -2.42
CA SER A 7 -8.26 2.02 -2.31
C SER A 7 -7.52 3.36 -2.38
N ALA A 8 -8.24 4.46 -2.53
CA ALA A 8 -7.66 5.80 -2.48
C ALA A 8 -7.05 6.10 -1.11
N LEU A 9 -7.64 5.60 -0.03
CA LEU A 9 -7.10 5.72 1.32
C LEU A 9 -5.78 4.98 1.49
N ASP A 10 -5.68 3.75 0.96
CA ASP A 10 -4.42 3.01 0.94
C ASP A 10 -3.31 3.77 0.22
N LEU A 11 -3.62 4.26 -0.99
CA LEU A 11 -2.67 5.02 -1.80
C LEU A 11 -2.22 6.30 -1.09
N ALA A 12 -3.14 7.04 -0.48
CA ALA A 12 -2.83 8.25 0.28
C ALA A 12 -1.95 7.93 1.51
N ALA A 13 -2.27 6.89 2.27
CA ALA A 13 -1.49 6.47 3.43
C ALA A 13 -0.07 6.04 3.04
N ILE A 14 0.08 5.29 1.94
CA ILE A 14 1.38 4.86 1.41
C ILE A 14 2.20 6.07 0.96
N ILE A 15 1.63 6.96 0.16
CA ILE A 15 2.29 8.18 -0.32
C ILE A 15 2.74 9.06 0.85
N SER A 16 1.87 9.29 1.83
CA SER A 16 2.18 10.09 3.02
C SER A 16 3.37 9.55 3.80
N SER A 17 3.55 8.23 3.80
CA SER A 17 4.65 7.58 4.50
C SER A 17 5.99 7.61 3.75
N MET A 18 6.03 8.10 2.49
CA MET A 18 7.21 8.05 1.62
C MET A 18 7.98 9.37 1.54
N ASP A 19 7.49 10.44 2.17
CA ASP A 19 8.10 11.79 2.13
C ASP A 19 8.42 12.29 0.70
N LEU A 20 7.49 12.07 -0.22
CA LEU A 20 7.61 12.49 -1.62
C LEU A 20 7.12 13.94 -1.80
N GLY A 21 7.81 14.72 -2.64
CA GLY A 21 7.28 16.01 -3.12
C GLY A 21 6.11 15.81 -4.10
N CYS A 22 5.29 16.84 -4.32
CA CYS A 22 4.04 16.75 -5.12
C CYS A 22 4.26 16.10 -6.50
N ARG A 23 5.29 16.50 -7.24
CA ARG A 23 5.58 15.93 -8.55
C ARG A 23 5.92 14.43 -8.49
N ALA A 24 6.68 14.02 -7.47
CA ALA A 24 7.02 12.62 -7.28
C ALA A 24 5.79 11.78 -6.88
N GLN A 25 4.88 12.36 -6.07
CA GLN A 25 3.60 11.75 -5.73
C GLN A 25 2.73 11.54 -6.98
N ALA A 26 2.64 12.55 -7.85
CA ALA A 26 1.90 12.47 -9.09
C ALA A 26 2.46 11.38 -10.01
N ASN A 27 3.78 11.35 -10.22
CA ASN A 27 4.45 10.33 -11.00
C ASN A 27 4.21 8.91 -10.42
N PHE A 28 4.26 8.77 -9.11
CA PHE A 28 4.00 7.52 -8.42
C PHE A 28 2.58 7.00 -8.70
N LEU A 29 1.57 7.86 -8.60
CA LEU A 29 0.18 7.50 -8.93
C LEU A 29 -0.01 7.15 -10.41
N GLU A 30 0.68 7.86 -11.31
CA GLU A 30 0.63 7.53 -12.74
C GLU A 30 1.18 6.14 -13.01
N GLN A 31 2.36 5.81 -12.45
CA GLN A 31 2.96 4.49 -12.59
C GLN A 31 2.05 3.37 -12.05
N ILE A 32 1.41 3.61 -10.89
CA ILE A 32 0.45 2.65 -10.33
C ILE A 32 -0.72 2.44 -11.27
N TRP A 33 -1.32 3.52 -11.78
CA TRP A 33 -2.46 3.39 -12.67
C TRP A 33 -2.10 2.68 -13.97
N GLU A 34 -0.93 2.90 -14.51
CA GLU A 34 -0.46 2.27 -15.75
C GLU A 34 -0.13 0.79 -15.56
N ASN A 35 0.53 0.43 -14.47
CA ASN A 35 1.12 -0.91 -14.31
C ASN A 35 0.38 -1.81 -13.31
N GLU A 36 -0.35 -1.24 -12.35
CA GLU A 36 -0.99 -1.97 -11.25
C GLU A 36 -2.53 -1.94 -11.34
N ARG A 37 -3.08 -1.67 -12.50
CA ARG A 37 -4.54 -1.48 -12.70
C ARG A 37 -5.38 -2.66 -12.20
N ALA A 38 -4.87 -3.88 -12.32
CA ALA A 38 -5.55 -5.09 -11.82
C ALA A 38 -5.67 -5.12 -10.29
N PHE A 39 -4.76 -4.45 -9.58
CA PHE A 39 -4.76 -4.35 -8.12
C PHE A 39 -5.56 -3.17 -7.58
N LEU A 40 -6.02 -2.26 -8.44
CA LEU A 40 -6.85 -1.14 -8.03
C LEU A 40 -8.29 -1.60 -7.74
N TRP A 41 -8.92 -0.92 -6.77
CA TRP A 41 -10.35 -1.04 -6.58
C TRP A 41 -11.10 -0.89 -7.90
N SER A 42 -12.16 -1.70 -8.08
CA SER A 42 -12.83 -1.84 -9.37
C SER A 42 -13.30 -0.50 -9.98
N GLY A 43 -13.76 0.43 -9.14
CA GLY A 43 -14.20 1.76 -9.57
C GLY A 43 -13.09 2.66 -10.15
N TYR A 44 -11.81 2.33 -9.91
CA TYR A 44 -10.68 3.12 -10.42
C TYR A 44 -10.06 2.58 -11.70
N ARG A 45 -10.31 1.31 -12.03
CA ARG A 45 -9.64 0.64 -13.16
C ARG A 45 -9.78 1.35 -14.49
N ASP A 46 -10.91 2.00 -14.71
CA ASP A 46 -11.23 2.74 -15.93
C ASP A 46 -11.36 4.25 -15.69
N ASN A 47 -11.11 4.73 -14.47
CA ASN A 47 -11.29 6.11 -14.10
C ASN A 47 -10.09 6.65 -13.33
N LYS A 48 -8.98 6.92 -14.05
CA LYS A 48 -7.75 7.51 -13.51
C LYS A 48 -8.01 8.81 -12.74
N ARG A 49 -8.88 9.65 -13.32
CA ARG A 49 -9.22 10.95 -12.75
C ARG A 49 -9.86 10.80 -11.37
N GLN A 50 -10.80 9.87 -11.20
CA GLN A 50 -11.43 9.62 -9.92
C GLN A 50 -10.45 9.07 -8.89
N MET A 51 -9.57 8.14 -9.31
CA MET A 51 -8.53 7.62 -8.43
C MET A 51 -7.63 8.74 -7.89
N ILE A 52 -7.17 9.65 -8.75
CA ILE A 52 -6.30 10.76 -8.35
C ILE A 52 -7.06 11.75 -7.44
N LEU A 53 -8.31 12.07 -7.78
CA LEU A 53 -9.15 12.98 -7.01
C LEU A 53 -9.37 12.46 -5.58
N ASP A 54 -9.78 11.20 -5.45
CA ASP A 54 -10.05 10.58 -4.15
C ASP A 54 -8.76 10.43 -3.33
N THR A 55 -7.66 10.05 -3.97
CA THR A 55 -6.35 9.96 -3.29
C THR A 55 -5.87 11.33 -2.81
N SER A 56 -6.00 12.36 -3.62
CA SER A 56 -5.66 13.74 -3.25
C SER A 56 -6.50 14.22 -2.06
N TYR A 57 -7.78 13.89 -2.07
CA TYR A 57 -8.67 14.20 -0.95
C TYR A 57 -8.19 13.56 0.36
N TRP A 58 -7.88 12.26 0.36
CA TRP A 58 -7.37 11.56 1.54
C TRP A 58 -6.00 12.07 2.00
N LEU A 59 -5.14 12.52 1.08
CA LEU A 59 -3.85 13.12 1.43
C LEU A 59 -3.98 14.38 2.29
N THR A 60 -5.08 15.12 2.17
CA THR A 60 -5.33 16.29 3.03
C THR A 60 -5.46 15.92 4.51
N TYR A 61 -5.87 14.69 4.83
CA TYR A 61 -5.95 14.19 6.21
C TYR A 61 -4.61 13.77 6.79
N PHE A 62 -3.67 13.36 5.92
CA PHE A 62 -2.37 12.86 6.36
C PHE A 62 -1.28 13.94 6.38
N SER A 63 -1.50 15.05 5.73
CA SER A 63 -0.47 16.08 5.55
C SER A 63 -1.05 17.47 5.36
N ASP A 64 -0.44 18.47 6.02
CA ASP A 64 -0.70 19.89 5.77
C ASP A 64 0.05 20.41 4.52
N LYS A 65 0.80 19.56 3.84
CA LYS A 65 1.54 19.91 2.62
C LYS A 65 0.58 20.03 1.43
N PRO A 66 0.96 20.79 0.38
CA PRO A 66 0.20 20.83 -0.87
C PRO A 66 -0.04 19.41 -1.40
N THR A 67 -1.25 19.17 -1.88
CA THR A 67 -1.67 17.87 -2.39
C THR A 67 -1.25 17.69 -3.85
N ILE A 68 -1.25 16.44 -4.31
CA ILE A 68 -0.89 16.05 -5.69
C ILE A 68 -1.79 16.66 -6.77
N ASP A 69 -3.01 17.09 -6.42
CA ASP A 69 -3.93 17.75 -7.33
C ASP A 69 -3.38 19.06 -7.90
N ALA A 70 -2.40 19.69 -7.23
CA ALA A 70 -1.67 20.83 -7.79
C ALA A 70 -0.94 20.50 -9.11
N GLU A 71 -0.51 19.26 -9.30
CA GLU A 71 0.11 18.76 -10.53
C GLU A 71 -0.92 18.37 -11.61
N PHE A 72 -2.19 18.33 -11.26
CA PHE A 72 -3.31 17.98 -12.13
C PHE A 72 -4.38 19.09 -12.13
N PRO A 73 -4.18 20.21 -12.86
CA PRO A 73 -5.06 21.38 -12.77
C PRO A 73 -6.53 21.12 -13.10
N MET A 74 -6.83 20.10 -13.90
CA MET A 74 -8.21 19.75 -14.22
C MET A 74 -8.90 19.06 -13.03
N ILE A 75 -8.17 18.25 -12.29
CA ILE A 75 -8.66 17.57 -11.07
C ILE A 75 -8.86 18.58 -9.95
N GLN A 76 -7.94 19.52 -9.79
CA GLN A 76 -8.07 20.59 -8.78
C GLN A 76 -9.36 21.40 -8.98
N ARG A 77 -9.70 21.76 -10.21
CA ARG A 77 -10.96 22.45 -10.50
C ARG A 77 -12.19 21.63 -10.11
N ASP A 78 -12.18 20.34 -10.38
CA ASP A 78 -13.29 19.47 -10.04
C ASP A 78 -13.42 19.25 -8.54
N ALA A 79 -12.29 19.08 -7.83
CA ALA A 79 -12.29 18.97 -6.37
C ALA A 79 -12.91 20.20 -5.71
N GLN A 80 -12.61 21.41 -6.21
CA GLN A 80 -13.20 22.65 -5.74
C GLN A 80 -14.70 22.76 -6.05
N ALA A 81 -15.14 22.24 -7.22
CA ALA A 81 -16.53 22.30 -7.65
C ALA A 81 -17.44 21.30 -6.91
N THR A 82 -16.93 20.12 -6.56
CA THR A 82 -17.71 19.03 -5.95
C THR A 82 -17.81 19.10 -4.43
N GLY A 83 -17.03 19.97 -3.77
CA GLY A 83 -17.04 20.10 -2.31
C GLY A 83 -16.60 18.84 -1.55
N GLY A 84 -16.05 17.86 -2.22
CA GLY A 84 -15.47 16.65 -1.64
C GLY A 84 -16.46 15.84 -0.79
N GLU A 85 -17.37 15.08 -1.38
CA GLU A 85 -18.08 14.05 -0.63
C GLU A 85 -17.09 12.97 -0.20
N LEU A 86 -16.97 12.77 1.12
CA LEU A 86 -16.18 11.70 1.72
C LEU A 86 -16.71 10.35 1.27
N LEU A 87 -15.91 9.63 0.50
CA LEU A 87 -16.10 8.20 0.37
C LEU A 87 -15.84 7.57 1.74
N THR A 88 -16.89 7.15 2.41
CA THR A 88 -16.79 6.38 3.65
C THR A 88 -16.32 4.98 3.30
N GLU A 89 -15.01 4.83 3.19
CA GLU A 89 -14.40 3.50 3.13
C GLU A 89 -14.48 2.90 4.52
N ASN A 90 -15.35 1.91 4.70
CA ASN A 90 -15.41 1.13 5.92
C ASN A 90 -14.24 0.14 5.95
N TYR A 91 -13.17 0.52 6.61
CA TYR A 91 -12.11 -0.40 7.02
C TYR A 91 -12.64 -1.29 8.16
N THR A 92 -13.25 -2.40 7.79
CA THR A 92 -13.84 -3.36 8.75
C THR A 92 -13.02 -4.63 8.92
N SER A 93 -11.87 -4.75 8.25
CA SER A 93 -11.01 -5.92 8.37
C SER A 93 -10.19 -5.87 9.66
N ASP A 94 -10.22 -6.96 10.44
CA ASP A 94 -9.35 -7.15 11.62
C ASP A 94 -7.85 -7.09 11.29
N TYR A 95 -7.50 -7.13 10.00
CA TYR A 95 -6.13 -7.13 9.48
C TYR A 95 -5.79 -5.89 8.65
N ALA A 96 -6.61 -4.84 8.65
CA ALA A 96 -6.45 -3.67 7.78
C ALA A 96 -5.04 -3.06 7.81
N ASP A 97 -4.45 -2.89 8.99
CA ASP A 97 -3.10 -2.34 9.14
C ASP A 97 -2.02 -3.27 8.57
N LEU A 98 -2.21 -4.58 8.71
CA LEU A 98 -1.31 -5.59 8.16
C LEU A 98 -1.43 -5.64 6.64
N ASP A 99 -2.65 -5.55 6.10
CA ASP A 99 -2.90 -5.44 4.65
C ASP A 99 -2.21 -4.23 4.08
N LEU A 100 -2.30 -3.08 4.75
CA LEU A 100 -1.61 -1.85 4.35
C LEU A 100 -0.09 -2.02 4.34
N PHE A 101 0.49 -2.81 5.26
CA PHE A 101 1.92 -3.14 5.19
C PHE A 101 2.28 -3.85 3.88
N PHE A 102 1.55 -4.89 3.49
CA PHE A 102 1.83 -5.64 2.26
C PHE A 102 1.57 -4.81 1.01
N LYS A 103 0.51 -4.02 0.98
CA LYS A 103 0.22 -3.02 -0.05
C LYS A 103 1.40 -2.06 -0.22
N SER A 104 1.84 -1.46 0.89
CA SER A 104 2.98 -0.55 0.91
C SER A 104 4.28 -1.24 0.47
N ALA A 105 4.51 -2.48 0.90
CA ALA A 105 5.71 -3.24 0.55
C ALA A 105 5.83 -3.41 -0.97
N ARG A 106 4.77 -3.88 -1.64
CA ARG A 106 4.77 -4.04 -3.11
C ARG A 106 5.06 -2.72 -3.83
N LEU A 107 4.31 -1.68 -3.55
CA LEU A 107 4.44 -0.42 -4.26
C LEU A 107 5.80 0.27 -4.02
N ARG A 108 6.34 0.17 -2.81
CA ARG A 108 7.67 0.71 -2.48
C ARG A 108 8.79 -0.04 -3.17
N ILE A 109 8.69 -1.35 -3.28
CA ILE A 109 9.67 -2.18 -3.99
C ILE A 109 9.67 -1.82 -5.48
N LEU A 110 8.48 -1.69 -6.08
CA LEU A 110 8.35 -1.45 -7.52
C LEU A 110 8.61 0.01 -7.92
N TYR A 111 8.08 0.97 -7.15
CA TYR A 111 8.00 2.38 -7.57
C TYR A 111 8.62 3.36 -6.58
N GLY A 112 9.11 2.90 -5.44
CA GLY A 112 9.64 3.79 -4.40
C GLY A 112 11.01 4.39 -4.69
N GLY A 113 11.66 4.03 -5.81
CA GLY A 113 12.98 4.54 -6.20
C GLY A 113 14.14 4.15 -5.27
N GLY A 114 13.89 3.24 -4.33
CA GLY A 114 14.86 2.77 -3.35
C GLY A 114 15.37 1.35 -3.64
N LYS A 115 15.36 0.52 -2.61
CA LYS A 115 15.78 -0.88 -2.71
C LYS A 115 14.68 -1.73 -3.35
N ASP A 116 15.06 -2.73 -4.12
CA ASP A 116 14.18 -3.75 -4.71
C ASP A 116 13.70 -4.80 -3.69
N TYR A 117 13.76 -4.46 -2.40
CA TYR A 117 13.31 -5.30 -1.30
C TYR A 117 12.93 -4.48 -0.06
N ILE A 118 12.09 -5.08 0.79
CA ILE A 118 11.86 -4.64 2.16
C ILE A 118 12.35 -5.72 3.11
N ARG A 119 13.03 -5.32 4.18
CA ARG A 119 13.51 -6.26 5.21
C ARG A 119 13.08 -5.83 6.60
N LEU A 120 12.65 -6.77 7.40
CA LEU A 120 12.35 -6.58 8.81
C LEU A 120 12.43 -7.91 9.56
N LYS A 121 12.59 -7.84 10.89
CA LYS A 121 12.52 -9.03 11.72
C LYS A 121 11.08 -9.52 11.84
N ARG A 122 10.87 -10.84 11.90
CA ARG A 122 9.56 -11.43 12.19
C ARG A 122 8.94 -10.83 13.45
N ARG A 123 9.71 -10.65 14.54
CA ARG A 123 9.27 -9.98 15.76
C ARG A 123 8.74 -8.57 15.50
N THR A 124 9.41 -7.80 14.65
CA THR A 124 9.01 -6.42 14.32
C THR A 124 7.70 -6.40 13.57
N LEU A 125 7.52 -7.30 12.60
CA LEU A 125 6.27 -7.44 11.85
C LEU A 125 5.12 -7.76 12.79
N MET A 126 5.26 -8.76 13.64
CA MET A 126 4.24 -9.18 14.60
C MET A 126 3.91 -8.06 15.58
N LYS A 127 4.93 -7.47 16.22
CA LYS A 127 4.76 -6.46 17.27
C LYS A 127 4.11 -5.17 16.74
N ARG A 128 4.48 -4.76 15.52
CA ARG A 128 3.97 -3.52 14.90
C ARG A 128 2.45 -3.55 14.78
N TYR A 129 1.89 -4.71 14.50
CA TYR A 129 0.44 -4.91 14.31
C TYR A 129 -0.26 -5.56 15.50
N GLY A 130 0.39 -5.59 16.67
CA GLY A 130 -0.21 -6.03 17.93
C GLY A 130 -0.35 -7.54 18.11
N TYR A 131 0.24 -8.33 17.24
CA TYR A 131 0.17 -9.80 17.33
C TYR A 131 1.22 -10.35 18.28
N LYS A 132 0.77 -11.10 19.28
CA LYS A 132 1.66 -11.77 20.24
C LYS A 132 2.08 -13.17 19.80
N ARG A 133 1.25 -13.83 18.99
CA ARG A 133 1.45 -15.20 18.52
C ARG A 133 1.04 -15.34 17.07
N MET A 134 1.70 -16.25 16.35
CA MET A 134 1.30 -16.67 15.02
C MET A 134 0.18 -17.70 15.14
N THR A 135 -1.06 -17.27 14.96
CA THR A 135 -2.22 -18.18 14.92
C THR A 135 -2.39 -18.76 13.52
N PRO A 136 -3.07 -19.91 13.37
CA PRO A 136 -3.36 -20.47 12.04
C PRO A 136 -4.08 -19.48 11.11
N LEU A 137 -5.05 -18.73 11.62
CA LEU A 137 -5.78 -17.72 10.84
C LEU A 137 -4.87 -16.57 10.41
N LEU A 138 -4.00 -16.08 11.28
CA LEU A 138 -3.04 -15.04 10.94
C LEU A 138 -2.04 -15.54 9.88
N MET A 139 -1.59 -16.78 10.00
CA MET A 139 -0.68 -17.40 9.05
C MET A 139 -1.31 -17.55 7.66
N GLU A 140 -2.56 -18.02 7.61
CA GLU A 140 -3.33 -18.08 6.37
C GLU A 140 -3.47 -16.69 5.74
N HIS A 141 -3.74 -15.65 6.54
CA HIS A 141 -3.84 -14.28 6.07
C HIS A 141 -2.49 -13.77 5.51
N PHE A 142 -1.36 -14.04 6.17
CA PHE A 142 -0.04 -13.74 5.63
C PHE A 142 0.18 -14.38 4.26
N HIS A 143 -0.13 -15.66 4.13
CA HIS A 143 0.03 -16.36 2.84
C HIS A 143 -0.88 -15.77 1.76
N ARG A 144 -2.10 -15.40 2.11
CA ARG A 144 -3.04 -14.73 1.20
C ARG A 144 -2.47 -13.40 0.68
N CYS A 145 -1.94 -12.55 1.57
CA CYS A 145 -1.34 -11.28 1.19
C CYS A 145 -0.08 -11.47 0.33
N ILE A 146 0.81 -12.36 0.74
CA ILE A 146 2.05 -12.67 0.01
C ILE A 146 1.72 -13.13 -1.41
N TYR A 147 0.79 -14.07 -1.55
CA TYR A 147 0.36 -14.57 -2.84
C TYR A 147 -0.30 -13.46 -3.69
N PHE A 148 -1.25 -12.72 -3.11
CA PHE A 148 -2.00 -11.69 -3.84
C PHE A 148 -1.10 -10.57 -4.36
N TYR A 149 -0.14 -10.10 -3.54
CA TYR A 149 0.78 -9.02 -3.94
C TYR A 149 2.03 -9.51 -4.67
N HIS A 150 2.09 -10.78 -5.05
CA HIS A 150 3.23 -11.41 -5.71
C HIS A 150 4.55 -11.13 -4.96
N LEU A 151 4.51 -11.29 -3.65
CA LEU A 151 5.68 -11.15 -2.79
C LEU A 151 6.30 -12.51 -2.53
N GLN A 152 7.62 -12.57 -2.45
CA GLN A 152 8.34 -13.76 -2.03
C GLN A 152 9.19 -13.42 -0.82
N PRO A 153 9.01 -14.12 0.33
CA PRO A 153 9.87 -13.97 1.48
C PRO A 153 11.15 -14.80 1.33
N PHE A 154 12.26 -14.20 1.76
CA PHE A 154 13.58 -14.81 1.81
C PHE A 154 14.22 -14.59 3.18
N VAL A 155 15.08 -15.50 3.60
CA VAL A 155 16.05 -15.32 4.68
C VAL A 155 17.44 -15.02 4.10
N ARG A 156 18.49 -15.08 4.92
CA ARG A 156 19.88 -14.86 4.51
C ARG A 156 20.20 -15.66 3.24
N ASP A 157 21.07 -15.09 2.41
CA ASP A 157 21.59 -15.69 1.18
C ASP A 157 20.53 -15.98 0.09
N ARG A 158 19.41 -15.28 0.16
CA ARG A 158 18.28 -15.41 -0.80
C ARG A 158 17.64 -16.80 -0.80
N VAL A 159 17.66 -17.49 0.31
CA VAL A 159 16.93 -18.74 0.48
C VAL A 159 15.45 -18.41 0.69
N GLU A 160 14.59 -18.93 -0.17
CA GLU A 160 13.14 -18.83 -0.02
C GLU A 160 12.70 -19.45 1.31
N CYS A 161 11.76 -18.82 1.96
CA CYS A 161 11.26 -19.28 3.25
C CYS A 161 9.76 -19.09 3.37
N ARG A 162 9.19 -19.80 4.34
CA ARG A 162 7.83 -19.53 4.82
C ARG A 162 7.95 -18.71 6.10
N ILE A 163 7.10 -17.71 6.28
CA ILE A 163 7.22 -16.79 7.44
C ILE A 163 7.13 -17.51 8.78
N GLU A 164 6.30 -18.56 8.85
CA GLU A 164 6.13 -19.37 10.04
C GLU A 164 7.38 -20.16 10.44
N ASP A 165 8.23 -20.51 9.50
CA ASP A 165 9.44 -21.33 9.73
C ASP A 165 10.65 -20.47 10.11
N VAL A 166 10.54 -19.13 9.96
CA VAL A 166 11.61 -18.18 10.28
C VAL A 166 11.68 -17.94 11.78
N ASP A 167 12.88 -17.91 12.36
CA ASP A 167 13.07 -17.53 13.76
C ASP A 167 12.52 -16.13 14.03
N ILE A 168 12.01 -15.90 15.26
CA ILE A 168 11.33 -14.65 15.61
C ILE A 168 12.26 -13.43 15.51
N ASP A 169 13.54 -13.60 15.70
CA ASP A 169 14.56 -12.55 15.61
C ASP A 169 15.31 -12.52 14.28
N GLU A 170 15.00 -13.44 13.39
CA GLU A 170 15.60 -13.49 12.07
C GLU A 170 14.99 -12.44 11.15
N MET A 171 15.79 -11.98 10.18
CA MET A 171 15.39 -11.01 9.17
C MET A 171 14.70 -11.68 8.00
N ILE A 172 13.49 -11.25 7.71
CA ILE A 172 12.75 -11.61 6.50
C ILE A 172 12.97 -10.51 5.47
N ILE A 173 13.23 -10.91 4.24
CA ILE A 173 13.40 -10.03 3.09
C ILE A 173 12.26 -10.32 2.12
N PHE A 174 11.42 -9.34 1.84
CA PHE A 174 10.36 -9.44 0.83
C PHE A 174 10.82 -8.86 -0.48
N ARG A 175 10.58 -9.57 -1.58
CA ARG A 175 10.76 -9.11 -2.97
C ARG A 175 9.48 -9.33 -3.75
N VAL A 176 9.29 -8.56 -4.81
CA VAL A 176 8.22 -8.82 -5.80
C VAL A 176 8.75 -9.79 -6.85
N ILE A 177 7.94 -10.79 -7.21
CA ILE A 177 8.23 -11.83 -8.22
C ILE A 177 7.29 -11.70 -9.40
#